data_0b26a0c98e71b3e1d716d2a2bbee68c0
#
_entry.id   0b26a0c98e71b3e1d716d2a2bbee68c0
#
_cell.length_a   1.000
_cell.length_b   1.000
_cell.length_c   1.000
_cell.angle_alpha   90.00
_cell.angle_beta   90.00
_cell.angle_gamma   90.00
#
_symmetry.space_group_name_H-M   'P 1'
#
loop_
_entity.id
_entity.type
_entity.pdbx_description
1 polymer ?
#
loop_
_entity_poly.entity_id
_entity_poly.type
_entity_poly.pdbx_seq_one_letter_code
_entity_poly.pdbx_strand_id
1 'polypeptide(L)'
;MPVDRWALLYLTEFGSDDFRNLESSLSQVGFGLVNPVTGAITAFRDLGEAERLAGQVAGVQEVSRDWVLSRLAERKHLGLDMWMKRGWDLLLSVSYLDGGVEVAFDLHSVARTEYEAPMLEMLLTMFKAALREGIALGMSVDPEGYFEEFDWQGFFLGKKRLRGDPPRILALPASKLGQGPTKPGKATKEIVKDFVIFRREYGPAMQPEAS
;
A
#
# COMPACT_ATOMS: atom_id res chain seq x y z
N MET A 1 -11.84 -3.15 -17.56
CA MET A 1 -11.98 -2.97 -16.09
C MET A 1 -10.81 -2.11 -15.63
N PRO A 2 -10.98 -1.20 -14.67
CA PRO A 2 -9.83 -0.52 -14.09
C PRO A 2 -8.94 -1.59 -13.46
N VAL A 3 -7.65 -1.50 -13.72
CA VAL A 3 -6.65 -2.41 -13.18
C VAL A 3 -6.30 -1.89 -11.78
N ASP A 4 -6.50 -2.72 -10.76
CA ASP A 4 -6.18 -2.33 -9.38
C ASP A 4 -4.65 -2.22 -9.21
N ARG A 5 -4.20 -1.07 -8.76
CA ARG A 5 -2.80 -0.69 -8.61
C ARG A 5 -2.50 -0.44 -7.15
N TRP A 6 -1.87 -1.40 -6.51
CA TRP A 6 -1.71 -1.37 -5.07
C TRP A 6 -0.26 -1.30 -4.63
N ALA A 7 -0.06 -0.59 -3.52
CA ALA A 7 1.09 -0.77 -2.66
C ALA A 7 0.62 -1.37 -1.34
N LEU A 8 1.22 -2.47 -0.93
CA LEU A 8 0.85 -3.24 0.25
C LEU A 8 2.07 -3.33 1.18
N LEU A 9 1.90 -2.88 2.43
CA LEU A 9 2.85 -3.09 3.50
C LEU A 9 2.24 -4.08 4.50
N TYR A 10 2.95 -5.16 4.80
CA TYR A 10 2.58 -6.14 5.80
C TYR A 10 3.45 -5.96 7.04
N LEU A 11 2.80 -5.71 8.17
CA LEU A 11 3.42 -5.38 9.45
C LEU A 11 2.90 -6.33 10.53
N THR A 12 3.65 -6.51 11.62
CA THR A 12 3.16 -7.26 12.79
C THR A 12 2.12 -6.47 13.57
N GLU A 13 2.28 -5.13 13.56
CA GLU A 13 1.40 -4.19 14.25
C GLU A 13 1.36 -2.85 13.51
N PHE A 14 0.30 -2.09 13.72
CA PHE A 14 0.13 -0.73 13.24
C PHE A 14 -0.89 -0.02 14.13
N GLY A 15 -0.47 1.07 14.73
CA GLY A 15 -1.27 1.82 15.70
C GLY A 15 -1.32 3.32 15.41
N SER A 16 -1.76 4.08 16.41
CA SER A 16 -1.96 5.52 16.27
C SER A 16 -0.66 6.29 16.01
N ASP A 17 0.47 5.86 16.56
CA ASP A 17 1.76 6.52 16.36
C ASP A 17 2.31 6.22 14.96
N ASP A 18 2.16 4.98 14.49
CA ASP A 18 2.51 4.59 13.12
C ASP A 18 1.69 5.38 12.11
N PHE A 19 0.39 5.55 12.39
CA PHE A 19 -0.50 6.37 11.56
C PHE A 19 -0.06 7.84 11.49
N ARG A 20 0.35 8.45 12.62
CA ARG A 20 0.87 9.83 12.63
C ARG A 20 2.16 9.95 11.81
N ASN A 21 3.04 8.96 11.91
CA ASN A 21 4.27 8.90 11.12
C ASN A 21 3.97 8.75 9.63
N LEU A 22 3.00 7.90 9.28
CA LEU A 22 2.51 7.74 7.91
C LEU A 22 1.92 9.06 7.38
N GLU A 23 1.02 9.69 8.10
CA GLU A 23 0.42 10.98 7.74
C GLU A 23 1.48 12.06 7.51
N SER A 24 2.48 12.14 8.38
CA SER A 24 3.62 13.05 8.21
C SER A 24 4.41 12.76 6.94
N SER A 25 4.65 11.50 6.63
CA SER A 25 5.38 11.06 5.43
C SER A 25 4.57 11.36 4.15
N LEU A 26 3.27 11.08 4.16
CA LEU A 26 2.36 11.42 3.06
C LEU A 26 2.30 12.93 2.82
N SER A 27 2.30 13.73 3.88
CA SER A 27 2.32 15.20 3.78
C SER A 27 3.56 15.72 3.06
N GLN A 28 4.71 15.07 3.21
CA GLN A 28 5.96 15.45 2.51
C GLN A 28 5.88 15.22 0.99
N VAL A 29 5.07 14.25 0.55
CA VAL A 29 4.82 13.99 -0.88
C VAL A 29 3.52 14.62 -1.38
N GLY A 30 2.92 15.49 -0.58
CA GLY A 30 1.80 16.35 -0.99
C GLY A 30 0.41 15.82 -0.67
N PHE A 31 0.27 14.71 0.06
CA PHE A 31 -1.03 14.18 0.49
C PHE A 31 -1.36 14.60 1.92
N GLY A 32 -2.62 14.94 2.17
CA GLY A 32 -3.15 15.28 3.49
C GLY A 32 -4.41 14.49 3.82
N LEU A 33 -4.66 14.31 5.10
CA LEU A 33 -5.85 13.61 5.61
C LEU A 33 -7.14 14.42 5.38
N VAL A 34 -7.03 15.75 5.38
CA VAL A 34 -8.18 16.66 5.27
C VAL A 34 -8.43 17.02 3.82
N ASN A 35 -9.67 16.85 3.36
CA ASN A 35 -10.10 17.30 2.04
C ASN A 35 -9.93 18.83 1.94
N PRO A 36 -9.15 19.34 0.98
CA PRO A 36 -8.85 20.77 0.89
C PRO A 36 -10.05 21.63 0.49
N VAL A 37 -11.13 21.02 -0.02
CA VAL A 37 -12.35 21.72 -0.45
C VAL A 37 -13.37 21.78 0.69
N THR A 38 -13.62 20.65 1.37
CA THR A 38 -14.67 20.57 2.41
C THR A 38 -14.15 20.82 3.82
N GLY A 39 -12.82 20.68 4.04
CA GLY A 39 -12.22 20.76 5.37
C GLY A 39 -12.48 19.52 6.24
N ALA A 40 -13.07 18.46 5.67
CA ALA A 40 -13.43 17.23 6.38
C ALA A 40 -12.42 16.11 6.14
N ILE A 41 -12.36 15.15 7.06
CA ILE A 41 -11.70 13.87 6.89
C ILE A 41 -12.74 12.90 6.30
N THR A 42 -12.40 12.25 5.21
CA THR A 42 -13.28 11.32 4.51
C THR A 42 -12.87 9.89 4.79
N ALA A 43 -13.81 9.08 5.30
CA ALA A 43 -13.61 7.65 5.53
C ALA A 43 -14.61 6.82 4.75
N PHE A 44 -14.20 5.62 4.36
CA PHE A 44 -15.09 4.62 3.77
C PHE A 44 -15.81 3.84 4.89
N ARG A 45 -17.10 3.66 4.71
CA ARG A 45 -17.87 2.81 5.60
C ARG A 45 -17.40 1.36 5.44
N ASP A 46 -17.12 0.73 6.57
CA ASP A 46 -16.83 -0.70 6.60
C ASP A 46 -18.09 -1.48 6.17
N LEU A 47 -18.01 -2.15 5.03
CA LEU A 47 -19.10 -3.02 4.57
C LEU A 47 -18.93 -4.39 5.21
N GLY A 48 -19.98 -4.88 5.85
CA GLY A 48 -20.07 -6.29 6.27
C GLY A 48 -19.95 -7.23 5.07
N GLU A 49 -19.59 -8.50 5.33
CA GLU A 49 -19.44 -9.52 4.29
C GLU A 49 -20.73 -9.68 3.44
N ALA A 50 -21.90 -9.62 4.06
CA ALA A 50 -23.18 -9.71 3.39
C ALA A 50 -23.44 -8.53 2.43
N GLU A 51 -23.02 -7.31 2.81
CA GLU A 51 -23.17 -6.10 1.99
C GLU A 51 -22.21 -6.14 0.78
N ARG A 52 -20.99 -6.65 0.95
CA ARG A 52 -20.03 -6.87 -0.15
C ARG A 52 -20.53 -7.93 -1.13
N LEU A 53 -21.05 -9.04 -0.63
CA LEU A 53 -21.63 -10.10 -1.45
C LEU A 53 -22.87 -9.64 -2.21
N ALA A 54 -23.61 -8.67 -1.66
CA ALA A 54 -24.74 -8.02 -2.35
C ALA A 54 -24.31 -6.97 -3.38
N GLY A 55 -23.02 -6.77 -3.61
CA GLY A 55 -22.50 -5.77 -4.56
C GLY A 55 -22.71 -4.31 -4.13
N GLN A 56 -22.93 -4.07 -2.85
CA GLN A 56 -23.05 -2.70 -2.34
C GLN A 56 -21.72 -1.99 -2.39
N VAL A 57 -21.72 -0.73 -2.81
CA VAL A 57 -20.55 0.15 -2.79
C VAL A 57 -20.44 0.77 -1.40
N ALA A 58 -19.23 0.78 -0.83
CA ALA A 58 -18.98 1.43 0.44
C ALA A 58 -19.37 2.91 0.38
N GLY A 59 -20.25 3.33 1.28
CA GLY A 59 -20.61 4.73 1.40
C GLY A 59 -19.45 5.52 2.02
N VAL A 60 -19.30 6.76 1.60
CA VAL A 60 -18.33 7.71 2.15
C VAL A 60 -18.98 8.46 3.30
N GLN A 61 -18.23 8.69 4.37
CA GLN A 61 -18.67 9.48 5.54
C GLN A 61 -17.61 10.47 5.99
N GLU A 62 -18.04 11.61 6.49
CA GLU A 62 -17.15 12.55 7.18
C GLU A 62 -16.90 12.09 8.61
N VAL A 63 -15.64 12.13 9.05
CA VAL A 63 -15.24 11.66 10.38
C VAL A 63 -14.31 12.68 11.06
N SER A 64 -14.17 12.55 12.38
CA SER A 64 -13.16 13.28 13.13
C SER A 64 -11.83 12.54 13.20
N ARG A 65 -10.76 13.25 13.51
CA ARG A 65 -9.45 12.63 13.76
C ARG A 65 -9.50 11.66 14.94
N ASP A 66 -10.25 11.99 15.99
CA ASP A 66 -10.40 11.11 17.14
C ASP A 66 -11.11 9.80 16.77
N TRP A 67 -12.08 9.86 15.85
CA TRP A 67 -12.69 8.65 15.30
C TRP A 67 -11.66 7.75 14.59
N VAL A 68 -10.79 8.32 13.75
CA VAL A 68 -9.71 7.57 13.08
C VAL A 68 -8.80 6.88 14.11
N LEU A 69 -8.33 7.63 15.11
CA LEU A 69 -7.45 7.10 16.14
C LEU A 69 -8.13 6.03 17.01
N SER A 70 -9.43 6.18 17.29
CA SER A 70 -10.23 5.17 18.01
C SER A 70 -10.33 3.87 17.21
N ARG A 71 -10.58 3.94 15.89
CA ARG A 71 -10.63 2.76 15.01
C ARG A 71 -9.31 1.97 15.03
N LEU A 72 -8.18 2.69 14.98
CA LEU A 72 -6.85 2.07 15.06
C LEU A 72 -6.61 1.42 16.43
N ALA A 73 -6.96 2.11 17.53
CA ALA A 73 -6.83 1.58 18.89
C ALA A 73 -7.69 0.33 19.09
N GLU A 74 -8.88 0.29 18.50
CA GLU A 74 -9.80 -0.86 18.54
C GLU A 74 -9.43 -1.96 17.52
N ARG A 75 -8.37 -1.79 16.75
CA ARG A 75 -7.94 -2.70 15.67
C ARG A 75 -9.05 -3.00 14.66
N LYS A 76 -9.84 -2.00 14.34
CA LYS A 76 -10.92 -2.09 13.34
C LYS A 76 -10.41 -1.65 11.98
N HIS A 77 -10.95 -2.27 10.93
CA HIS A 77 -10.68 -1.85 9.55
C HIS A 77 -10.90 -0.35 9.38
N LEU A 78 -10.00 0.31 8.65
CA LEU A 78 -10.02 1.73 8.38
C LEU A 78 -9.74 1.95 6.89
N GLY A 79 -10.64 2.64 6.20
CA GLY A 79 -10.43 3.15 4.85
C GLY A 79 -10.55 4.66 4.84
N LEU A 80 -9.58 5.37 4.27
CA LEU A 80 -9.50 6.84 4.26
C LEU A 80 -9.14 7.33 2.86
N ASP A 81 -9.72 8.48 2.48
CA ASP A 81 -9.19 9.27 1.38
C ASP A 81 -8.07 10.18 1.87
N MET A 82 -6.93 10.10 1.21
CA MET A 82 -5.81 11.01 1.38
C MET A 82 -5.79 11.97 0.20
N TRP A 83 -5.87 13.27 0.46
CA TRP A 83 -6.14 14.29 -0.54
C TRP A 83 -4.88 15.06 -0.96
N MET A 84 -4.74 15.27 -2.26
CA MET A 84 -3.81 16.27 -2.80
C MET A 84 -4.47 17.63 -2.94
N LYS A 85 -3.68 18.70 -2.83
CA LYS A 85 -4.16 20.08 -3.01
C LYS A 85 -4.90 20.35 -4.33
N ARG A 86 -4.74 19.49 -5.34
CA ARG A 86 -5.36 19.61 -6.67
C ARG A 86 -6.62 18.75 -6.85
N GLY A 87 -7.17 18.22 -5.76
CA GLY A 87 -8.40 17.42 -5.80
C GLY A 87 -8.22 15.98 -6.24
N TRP A 88 -7.00 15.47 -6.27
CA TRP A 88 -6.73 14.04 -6.42
C TRP A 88 -6.74 13.37 -5.06
N ASP A 89 -7.21 12.16 -5.01
CA ASP A 89 -7.26 11.35 -3.81
C ASP A 89 -6.41 10.08 -3.95
N LEU A 90 -6.03 9.55 -2.82
CA LEU A 90 -5.33 8.28 -2.66
C LEU A 90 -6.07 7.50 -1.59
N LEU A 91 -6.63 6.36 -1.94
CA LEU A 91 -7.25 5.49 -0.93
C LEU A 91 -6.15 4.82 -0.09
N LEU A 92 -6.24 5.04 1.21
CA LEU A 92 -5.48 4.34 2.25
C LEU A 92 -6.39 3.37 2.97
N SER A 93 -5.98 2.11 3.09
CA SER A 93 -6.69 1.09 3.85
C SER A 93 -5.78 0.45 4.89
N VAL A 94 -6.30 0.24 6.10
CA VAL A 94 -5.64 -0.52 7.18
C VAL A 94 -6.55 -1.67 7.57
N SER A 95 -6.06 -2.89 7.40
CA SER A 95 -6.79 -4.12 7.70
C SER A 95 -6.03 -4.98 8.71
N TYR A 96 -6.67 -5.30 9.82
CA TYR A 96 -6.12 -6.20 10.82
C TYR A 96 -6.47 -7.65 10.46
N LEU A 97 -5.44 -8.44 10.18
CA LEU A 97 -5.53 -9.81 9.69
C LEU A 97 -4.98 -10.79 10.70
N ASP A 98 -5.31 -12.07 10.54
CA ASP A 98 -4.65 -13.13 11.28
C ASP A 98 -3.15 -13.17 10.95
N GLY A 99 -2.33 -12.81 11.92
CA GLY A 99 -0.86 -12.80 11.80
C GLY A 99 -0.24 -11.45 11.43
N GLY A 100 -1.01 -10.35 11.36
CA GLY A 100 -0.44 -9.02 11.13
C GLY A 100 -1.45 -7.96 10.72
N VAL A 101 -0.92 -6.90 10.16
CA VAL A 101 -1.68 -5.76 9.65
C VAL A 101 -1.27 -5.50 8.22
N GLU A 102 -2.22 -5.32 7.35
CA GLU A 102 -2.03 -4.84 5.99
C GLU A 102 -2.34 -3.34 5.93
N VAL A 103 -1.38 -2.55 5.45
CA VAL A 103 -1.57 -1.15 5.08
C VAL A 103 -1.48 -1.06 3.57
N ALA A 104 -2.59 -0.74 2.93
CA ALA A 104 -2.74 -0.73 1.48
C ALA A 104 -2.98 0.68 0.96
N PHE A 105 -2.40 0.98 -0.21
CA PHE A 105 -2.59 2.24 -0.93
C PHE A 105 -3.04 1.93 -2.35
N ASP A 106 -4.17 2.49 -2.78
CA ASP A 106 -4.55 2.48 -4.18
C ASP A 106 -3.73 3.52 -4.94
N LEU A 107 -2.85 3.07 -5.82
CA LEU A 107 -1.95 3.92 -6.59
C LEU A 107 -2.58 4.42 -7.91
N HIS A 108 -3.85 4.15 -8.17
CA HIS A 108 -4.48 4.46 -9.46
C HIS A 108 -4.33 5.93 -9.85
N SER A 109 -4.54 6.85 -8.91
CA SER A 109 -4.46 8.30 -9.16
C SER A 109 -3.03 8.83 -9.25
N VAL A 110 -2.03 8.08 -8.74
CA VAL A 110 -0.61 8.49 -8.72
C VAL A 110 0.23 7.82 -9.80
N ALA A 111 -0.14 6.61 -10.21
CA ALA A 111 0.61 5.83 -11.18
C ALA A 111 0.77 6.58 -12.52
N ARG A 112 2.00 6.56 -13.06
CA ARG A 112 2.39 7.26 -14.30
C ARG A 112 2.29 8.78 -14.23
N THR A 113 2.28 9.35 -13.03
CA THR A 113 2.36 10.80 -12.81
C THR A 113 3.70 11.19 -12.20
N GLU A 114 3.95 12.50 -12.06
CA GLU A 114 5.12 13.05 -11.36
C GLU A 114 5.19 12.65 -9.88
N TYR A 115 4.08 12.19 -9.29
CA TYR A 115 3.97 11.77 -7.89
C TYR A 115 4.31 10.31 -7.66
N GLU A 116 4.37 9.48 -8.71
CA GLU A 116 4.67 8.05 -8.57
C GLU A 116 6.04 7.81 -7.91
N ALA A 117 7.10 8.39 -8.44
CA ALA A 117 8.43 8.17 -7.91
C ALA A 117 8.60 8.66 -6.47
N PRO A 118 8.17 9.88 -6.08
CA PRO A 118 8.17 10.31 -4.67
C PRO A 118 7.37 9.38 -3.76
N MET A 119 6.20 8.89 -4.20
CA MET A 119 5.38 7.97 -3.43
C MET A 119 6.09 6.65 -3.20
N LEU A 120 6.69 6.06 -4.24
CA LEU A 120 7.44 4.80 -4.13
C LEU A 120 8.62 4.91 -3.17
N GLU A 121 9.37 6.01 -3.22
CA GLU A 121 10.50 6.25 -2.30
C GLU A 121 10.02 6.48 -0.85
N MET A 122 8.91 7.17 -0.66
CA MET A 122 8.28 7.33 0.66
C MET A 122 7.88 5.97 1.24
N LEU A 123 7.16 5.12 0.47
CA LEU A 123 6.74 3.80 0.90
C LEU A 123 7.95 2.90 1.26
N LEU A 124 9.00 2.94 0.44
CA LEU A 124 10.22 2.19 0.71
C LEU A 124 10.93 2.69 1.97
N THR A 125 10.95 4.00 2.21
CA THR A 125 11.52 4.61 3.42
C THR A 125 10.76 4.18 4.67
N MET A 126 9.43 4.18 4.62
CA MET A 126 8.57 3.69 5.70
C MET A 126 8.81 2.20 5.97
N PHE A 127 8.86 1.39 4.91
CA PHE A 127 9.15 -0.03 5.06
C PHE A 127 10.52 -0.27 5.72
N LYS A 128 11.56 0.47 5.31
CA LYS A 128 12.89 0.40 5.93
C LYS A 128 12.89 0.87 7.40
N ALA A 129 12.03 1.81 7.77
CA ALA A 129 11.82 2.20 9.17
C ALA A 129 11.18 1.05 9.96
N ALA A 130 10.08 0.47 9.47
CA ALA A 130 9.43 -0.70 10.07
C ALA A 130 10.38 -1.90 10.20
N LEU A 131 11.29 -2.10 9.25
CA LEU A 131 12.36 -3.11 9.36
C LEU A 131 13.29 -2.84 10.54
N ARG A 132 13.68 -1.57 10.77
CA ARG A 132 14.56 -1.21 11.89
C ARG A 132 13.89 -1.45 13.24
N GLU A 133 12.59 -1.23 13.31
CA GLU A 133 11.76 -1.47 14.50
C GLU A 133 11.42 -2.96 14.69
N GLY A 134 11.63 -3.80 13.68
CA GLY A 134 11.37 -5.24 13.74
C GLY A 134 9.91 -5.61 13.50
N ILE A 135 9.08 -4.69 13.02
CA ILE A 135 7.65 -4.90 12.78
C ILE A 135 7.31 -5.24 11.32
N ALA A 136 8.25 -5.13 10.38
CA ALA A 136 7.98 -5.43 8.97
C ALA A 136 7.89 -6.93 8.69
N LEU A 137 6.87 -7.36 7.97
CA LEU A 137 6.67 -8.74 7.47
C LEU A 137 6.94 -8.84 5.97
N GLY A 138 6.66 -7.78 5.20
CA GLY A 138 6.89 -7.72 3.78
C GLY A 138 6.28 -6.48 3.11
N MET A 139 6.63 -6.26 1.85
CA MET A 139 6.06 -5.19 1.02
C MET A 139 5.94 -5.64 -0.42
N SER A 140 4.85 -5.27 -1.07
CA SER A 140 4.64 -5.38 -2.51
C SER A 140 4.15 -4.06 -3.07
N VAL A 141 4.71 -3.60 -4.19
CA VAL A 141 4.24 -2.39 -4.87
C VAL A 141 4.09 -2.69 -6.36
N ASP A 142 2.87 -2.58 -6.86
CA ASP A 142 2.48 -2.91 -8.23
C ASP A 142 1.67 -1.77 -8.87
N PRO A 143 2.32 -0.66 -9.26
CA PRO A 143 1.64 0.47 -9.89
C PRO A 143 1.15 0.16 -11.30
N GLU A 144 1.57 -0.95 -11.89
CA GLU A 144 1.14 -1.42 -13.20
C GLU A 144 -0.10 -2.33 -13.12
N GLY A 145 -0.40 -2.90 -11.94
CA GLY A 145 -1.54 -3.80 -11.71
C GLY A 145 -1.38 -5.19 -12.34
N TYR A 146 -0.15 -5.69 -12.49
CA TYR A 146 0.08 -7.04 -13.05
C TYR A 146 -0.25 -8.17 -12.07
N PHE A 147 -0.41 -7.85 -10.80
CA PHE A 147 -0.62 -8.81 -9.71
C PHE A 147 -1.95 -8.59 -8.98
N GLU A 148 -2.94 -8.04 -9.64
CA GLU A 148 -4.27 -7.70 -9.11
C GLU A 148 -4.94 -8.88 -8.38
N GLU A 149 -4.86 -10.09 -8.94
CA GLU A 149 -5.48 -11.29 -8.37
C GLU A 149 -4.52 -12.11 -7.48
N PHE A 150 -3.31 -11.60 -7.21
CA PHE A 150 -2.33 -12.38 -6.47
C PHE A 150 -2.60 -12.31 -4.96
N ASP A 151 -2.70 -13.47 -4.31
CA ASP A 151 -2.88 -13.58 -2.86
C ASP A 151 -1.58 -13.21 -2.11
N TRP A 152 -1.36 -11.91 -1.94
CA TRP A 152 -0.20 -11.38 -1.23
C TRP A 152 -0.17 -11.77 0.24
N GLN A 153 -1.33 -11.83 0.92
CA GLN A 153 -1.40 -12.30 2.29
C GLN A 153 -0.89 -13.74 2.41
N GLY A 154 -1.42 -14.64 1.58
CA GLY A 154 -0.95 -16.03 1.55
C GLY A 154 0.53 -16.15 1.21
N PHE A 155 1.07 -15.27 0.35
CA PHE A 155 2.49 -15.21 0.04
C PHE A 155 3.33 -14.81 1.26
N PHE A 156 3.00 -13.71 1.94
CA PHE A 156 3.74 -13.24 3.11
C PHE A 156 3.59 -14.18 4.33
N LEU A 157 2.50 -14.93 4.41
CA LEU A 157 2.32 -16.00 5.41
C LEU A 157 3.00 -17.33 5.02
N GLY A 158 3.64 -17.41 3.85
CA GLY A 158 4.35 -18.62 3.40
C GLY A 158 3.48 -19.69 2.78
N LYS A 159 2.22 -19.40 2.49
CA LYS A 159 1.23 -20.34 1.88
C LYS A 159 1.26 -20.34 0.35
N LYS A 160 1.84 -19.34 -0.26
CA LYS A 160 1.90 -19.14 -1.73
C LYS A 160 3.34 -18.92 -2.20
N ARG A 161 3.56 -19.10 -3.51
CA ARG A 161 4.84 -18.79 -4.17
C ARG A 161 4.60 -17.83 -5.31
N LEU A 162 5.50 -16.88 -5.48
CA LEU A 162 5.50 -15.99 -6.63
C LEU A 162 6.21 -16.67 -7.79
N ARG A 163 5.52 -16.79 -8.93
CA ARG A 163 6.09 -17.30 -10.18
C ARG A 163 6.30 -16.15 -11.16
N GLY A 164 7.43 -16.15 -11.86
CA GLY A 164 7.75 -15.10 -12.83
C GLY A 164 8.54 -13.94 -12.24
N ASP A 165 8.38 -12.76 -12.84
CA ASP A 165 9.02 -11.53 -12.43
C ASP A 165 8.38 -10.96 -11.17
N PRO A 166 9.14 -10.21 -10.32
CA PRO A 166 8.57 -9.52 -9.18
C PRO A 166 7.73 -8.30 -9.62
N PRO A 167 6.83 -7.79 -8.74
CA PRO A 167 6.24 -6.47 -8.91
C PRO A 167 7.33 -5.38 -8.90
N ARG A 168 6.93 -4.13 -9.07
CA ARG A 168 7.86 -2.96 -9.11
C ARG A 168 8.80 -2.95 -7.93
N ILE A 169 8.28 -3.19 -6.73
CA ILE A 169 9.05 -3.40 -5.53
C ILE A 169 8.48 -4.63 -4.81
N LEU A 170 9.36 -5.53 -4.41
CA LEU A 170 9.03 -6.67 -3.56
C LEU A 170 10.07 -6.76 -2.45
N ALA A 171 9.64 -6.68 -1.21
CA ALA A 171 10.49 -6.92 -0.06
C ALA A 171 9.98 -8.14 0.73
N LEU A 172 10.86 -9.10 0.99
CA LEU A 172 10.53 -10.32 1.72
C LEU A 172 11.68 -10.74 2.63
N PRO A 173 11.40 -11.46 3.74
CA PRO A 173 12.44 -12.04 4.58
C PRO A 173 13.37 -12.96 3.76
N ALA A 174 14.66 -12.92 4.04
CA ALA A 174 15.65 -13.75 3.36
C ALA A 174 15.35 -15.25 3.51
N SER A 175 14.74 -15.65 4.62
CA SER A 175 14.25 -17.03 4.85
C SER A 175 13.16 -17.46 3.87
N LYS A 176 12.48 -16.51 3.21
CA LYS A 176 11.41 -16.75 2.22
C LYS A 176 11.88 -16.61 0.76
N LEU A 177 13.16 -16.45 0.51
CA LEU A 177 13.71 -16.32 -0.85
C LEU A 177 13.32 -17.49 -1.79
N GLY A 178 13.20 -18.71 -1.26
CA GLY A 178 12.72 -19.85 -2.02
C GLY A 178 11.26 -19.80 -2.48
N GLN A 179 10.49 -18.84 -1.95
CA GLN A 179 9.10 -18.55 -2.35
C GLN A 179 9.00 -17.36 -3.29
N GLY A 180 10.08 -16.57 -3.40
CA GLY A 180 10.17 -15.36 -4.21
C GLY A 180 10.25 -15.64 -5.71
N PRO A 181 10.52 -14.58 -6.50
CA PRO A 181 10.52 -14.66 -7.95
C PRO A 181 11.55 -15.66 -8.46
N THR A 182 11.12 -16.58 -9.33
CA THR A 182 11.99 -17.62 -9.92
C THR A 182 12.94 -17.07 -10.97
N LYS A 183 12.60 -15.92 -11.57
CA LYS A 183 13.41 -15.19 -12.54
C LYS A 183 13.27 -13.70 -12.26
N PRO A 184 14.14 -13.11 -11.43
CA PRO A 184 14.03 -11.71 -11.06
C PRO A 184 14.24 -10.73 -12.24
N GLY A 185 14.52 -11.22 -13.44
CA GLY A 185 14.68 -10.39 -14.63
C GLY A 185 15.77 -9.34 -14.48
N LYS A 186 15.46 -8.08 -14.83
CA LYS A 186 16.34 -6.91 -14.64
C LYS A 186 16.18 -6.23 -13.28
N ALA A 187 15.58 -6.90 -12.29
CA ALA A 187 15.42 -6.32 -10.96
C ALA A 187 16.77 -6.19 -10.25
N THR A 188 17.03 -5.03 -9.66
CA THR A 188 18.12 -4.86 -8.71
C THR A 188 17.75 -5.52 -7.39
N LYS A 189 18.76 -5.97 -6.65
CA LYS A 189 18.58 -6.66 -5.37
C LYS A 189 19.37 -5.91 -4.30
N GLU A 190 18.66 -5.48 -3.27
CA GLU A 190 19.25 -4.87 -2.06
C GLU A 190 19.00 -5.81 -0.88
N ILE A 191 19.98 -5.94 0.03
CA ILE A 191 19.82 -6.68 1.29
C ILE A 191 19.83 -5.67 2.42
N VAL A 192 18.76 -5.67 3.22
CA VAL A 192 18.60 -4.80 4.40
C VAL A 192 18.26 -5.68 5.59
N LYS A 193 19.16 -5.81 6.55
CA LYS A 193 19.06 -6.78 7.66
C LYS A 193 18.83 -8.20 7.10
N ASP A 194 17.74 -8.83 7.53
CA ASP A 194 17.29 -10.17 7.12
C ASP A 194 16.26 -10.14 5.97
N PHE A 195 16.11 -9.01 5.28
CA PHE A 195 15.21 -8.85 4.14
C PHE A 195 15.96 -8.67 2.84
N VAL A 196 15.34 -9.15 1.77
CA VAL A 196 15.74 -8.92 0.39
C VAL A 196 14.70 -8.07 -0.29
N ILE A 197 15.15 -6.95 -0.86
CA ILE A 197 14.32 -6.00 -1.59
C ILE A 197 14.67 -6.12 -3.07
N PHE A 198 13.72 -6.51 -3.89
CA PHE A 198 13.80 -6.49 -5.33
C PHE A 198 13.18 -5.18 -5.83
N ARG A 199 13.90 -4.47 -6.69
CA ARG A 199 13.40 -3.27 -7.38
C ARG A 199 13.52 -3.50 -8.88
N ARG A 200 12.42 -3.42 -9.59
CA ARG A 200 12.38 -3.52 -11.04
C ARG A 200 12.30 -2.11 -11.63
N GLU A 201 13.31 -1.75 -12.41
CA GLU A 201 13.24 -0.55 -13.23
C GLU A 201 12.48 -0.88 -14.51
N TYR A 202 11.35 -0.21 -14.71
CA TYR A 202 10.72 -0.20 -16.02
C TYR A 202 11.45 0.86 -16.86
N GLY A 203 11.78 0.49 -18.10
CA GLY A 203 12.24 1.47 -19.08
C GLY A 203 11.21 2.61 -19.20
N PRO A 204 11.60 3.77 -19.76
CA PRO A 204 10.70 4.89 -19.92
C PRO A 204 9.41 4.38 -20.56
N ALA A 205 8.27 4.71 -19.93
CA ALA A 205 6.97 4.37 -20.47
C ALA A 205 6.97 4.71 -21.96
N MET A 206 6.61 3.75 -22.82
CA MET A 206 6.37 4.06 -24.22
C MET A 206 5.39 5.22 -24.23
N GLN A 207 5.89 6.40 -24.62
CA GLN A 207 5.01 7.54 -24.84
C GLN A 207 3.96 7.06 -25.84
N PRO A 208 2.67 7.30 -25.59
CA PRO A 208 1.65 7.02 -26.59
C PRO A 208 2.08 7.81 -27.84
N GLU A 209 2.30 7.10 -28.95
CA GLU A 209 2.54 7.76 -30.23
C GLU A 209 1.39 8.74 -30.43
N ALA A 210 1.76 10.02 -30.53
CA ALA A 210 0.80 11.08 -30.87
C ALA A 210 0.28 10.79 -32.28
N SER A 211 -0.95 10.34 -32.37
CA SER A 211 -1.73 10.17 -33.60
C SER A 211 -2.55 11.41 -33.90
#